data_92b25c89e98c445c7c2d1cf2840aeb69
#
_entry.id   92b25c89e98c445c7c2d1cf2840aeb69
#
_cell.length_a   1.000
_cell.length_b   1.000
_cell.length_c   1.000
_cell.angle_alpha   90.00
_cell.angle_beta   90.00
_cell.angle_gamma   90.00
#
_symmetry.space_group_name_H-M   'P 1'
#
loop_
_entity.id
_entity.type
_entity.pdbx_description
1 polymer ?
#
loop_
_entity_poly.entity_id
_entity_poly.type
_entity_poly.pdbx_seq_one_letter_code
_entity_poly.pdbx_strand_id
1 'polypeptide(L)'
;MEVTISTAELLTTDGIPLKQSLRKAERRNKLRAFLLVFPLLLFIIVTFVMPIGDMLLRSVDDSQINSVFPNTFDEYKNWDKGADELPPEEVYKSLFFELANGDKRQIGKALTRMNYAKSGWKSLIKKTTREIKKIVKKGEEPVSYKDTFIKINKFWGDPTYWYSFNQMVNDRSSIYYWNALDRTFDEDGDVVLQDEKRRMYIKTWLRTFKVSVYVTIFCLILGFPVAHLLANLPLRYSNLLMIFVLL
;
A
#
# COMPACT_ATOMS: atom_id res chain seq x y z
N MET A 1 18.61 -31.26 58.75
CA MET A 1 18.46 -32.46 57.91
C MET A 1 17.72 -32.05 56.64
N GLU A 2 18.44 -31.56 55.64
CA GLU A 2 17.86 -31.20 54.32
C GLU A 2 17.61 -32.45 53.53
N VAL A 3 16.36 -32.70 53.21
CA VAL A 3 15.96 -33.80 52.31
C VAL A 3 16.25 -33.34 50.89
N THR A 4 17.39 -33.74 50.34
CA THR A 4 17.72 -33.60 48.93
C THR A 4 16.82 -34.54 48.14
N ILE A 5 15.73 -34.02 47.57
CA ILE A 5 14.89 -34.78 46.65
C ILE A 5 15.71 -34.91 45.36
N SER A 6 16.35 -36.05 45.22
CA SER A 6 16.96 -36.48 43.95
C SER A 6 15.84 -36.56 42.90
N THR A 7 15.84 -35.66 41.96
CA THR A 7 15.02 -35.76 40.72
C THR A 7 15.54 -36.92 39.89
N ALA A 8 15.14 -38.16 40.25
CA ALA A 8 15.37 -39.33 39.43
C ALA A 8 14.69 -39.03 38.05
N GLU A 9 15.49 -38.92 37.00
CA GLU A 9 14.96 -38.82 35.66
C GLU A 9 14.15 -40.10 35.37
N LEU A 10 12.84 -39.94 35.27
CA LEU A 10 11.95 -41.03 34.91
C LEU A 10 12.32 -41.53 33.53
N LEU A 11 12.86 -42.75 33.48
CA LEU A 11 13.24 -43.43 32.24
C LEU A 11 12.05 -44.25 31.75
N THR A 12 11.84 -44.25 30.42
CA THR A 12 10.93 -45.21 29.80
C THR A 12 11.49 -46.62 29.80
N THR A 13 10.68 -47.66 29.56
CA THR A 13 11.08 -49.07 29.44
C THR A 13 12.26 -49.28 28.54
N ASP A 14 12.48 -48.37 27.56
CA ASP A 14 13.59 -48.39 26.60
C ASP A 14 14.82 -47.56 27.02
N GLY A 15 14.90 -47.13 28.28
CA GLY A 15 16.06 -46.39 28.83
C GLY A 15 16.18 -44.92 28.37
N ILE A 16 15.20 -44.37 27.69
CA ILE A 16 15.19 -42.99 27.20
C ILE A 16 14.51 -42.09 28.24
N PRO A 17 15.05 -40.89 28.53
CA PRO A 17 14.41 -39.95 29.44
C PRO A 17 12.98 -39.65 28.99
N LEU A 18 12.00 -39.83 29.90
CA LEU A 18 10.57 -39.64 29.62
C LEU A 18 10.28 -38.27 28.99
N LYS A 19 11.00 -37.24 29.40
CA LYS A 19 10.89 -35.90 28.85
C LYS A 19 11.26 -35.80 27.36
N GLN A 20 12.20 -36.62 26.90
CA GLN A 20 12.57 -36.66 25.47
C GLN A 20 11.55 -37.43 24.64
N SER A 21 11.03 -38.55 25.11
CA SER A 21 10.00 -39.32 24.43
C SER A 21 8.70 -38.57 24.34
N LEU A 22 8.28 -37.85 25.40
CA LEU A 22 7.12 -36.97 25.40
C LEU A 22 7.28 -35.81 24.39
N ARG A 23 8.42 -35.12 24.37
CA ARG A 23 8.69 -34.08 23.38
C ARG A 23 8.65 -34.58 21.95
N LYS A 24 9.15 -35.77 21.68
CA LYS A 24 9.12 -36.39 20.35
C LYS A 24 7.67 -36.75 19.95
N ALA A 25 6.89 -37.30 20.87
CA ALA A 25 5.48 -37.61 20.65
C ALA A 25 4.64 -36.33 20.42
N GLU A 26 4.85 -35.29 21.23
CA GLU A 26 4.21 -34.00 21.05
C GLU A 26 4.55 -33.34 19.71
N ARG A 27 5.82 -33.34 19.32
CA ARG A 27 6.23 -32.81 18.00
C ARG A 27 5.54 -33.55 16.87
N ARG A 28 5.46 -34.88 16.93
CA ARG A 28 4.77 -35.69 15.91
C ARG A 28 3.28 -35.38 15.87
N ASN A 29 2.64 -35.23 17.01
CA ASN A 29 1.22 -34.90 17.09
C ASN A 29 0.95 -33.47 16.60
N LYS A 30 1.80 -32.50 16.94
CA LYS A 30 1.75 -31.12 16.43
C LYS A 30 1.94 -31.08 14.91
N LEU A 31 2.89 -31.87 14.38
CA LEU A 31 3.11 -31.96 12.95
C LEU A 31 1.92 -32.57 12.20
N ARG A 32 1.32 -33.64 12.76
CA ARG A 32 0.11 -34.23 12.17
C ARG A 32 -1.07 -33.27 12.21
N ALA A 33 -1.28 -32.56 13.32
CA ALA A 33 -2.32 -31.54 13.43
C ALA A 33 -2.05 -30.40 12.43
N PHE A 34 -0.82 -29.96 12.29
CA PHE A 34 -0.43 -28.95 11.31
C PHE A 34 -0.69 -29.42 9.88
N LEU A 35 -0.32 -30.65 9.52
CA LEU A 35 -0.57 -31.23 8.19
C LEU A 35 -2.07 -31.33 7.86
N LEU A 36 -2.92 -31.53 8.84
CA LEU A 36 -4.37 -31.53 8.66
C LEU A 36 -4.92 -30.13 8.34
N VAL A 37 -4.36 -29.10 8.98
CA VAL A 37 -4.79 -27.70 8.79
C VAL A 37 -4.06 -27.04 7.60
N PHE A 38 -2.88 -27.59 7.23
CA PHE A 38 -2.01 -27.03 6.19
C PHE A 38 -2.69 -26.79 4.84
N PRO A 39 -3.51 -27.70 4.29
CA PRO A 39 -4.17 -27.44 3.01
C PRO A 39 -5.07 -26.21 3.05
N LEU A 40 -5.84 -26.05 4.14
CA LEU A 40 -6.67 -24.86 4.33
C LEU A 40 -5.84 -23.60 4.53
N LEU A 41 -4.78 -23.69 5.32
CA LEU A 41 -3.85 -22.58 5.54
C LEU A 41 -3.17 -22.16 4.24
N LEU A 42 -2.70 -23.13 3.45
CA LEU A 42 -2.08 -22.89 2.14
C LEU A 42 -3.07 -22.19 1.18
N PHE A 43 -4.32 -22.65 1.16
CA PHE A 43 -5.37 -22.02 0.36
C PHE A 43 -5.58 -20.55 0.76
N ILE A 44 -5.65 -20.24 2.05
CA ILE A 44 -5.77 -18.87 2.55
C ILE A 44 -4.57 -18.03 2.16
N ILE A 45 -3.35 -18.55 2.32
CA ILE A 45 -2.12 -17.85 1.96
C ILE A 45 -2.11 -17.52 0.46
N VAL A 46 -2.39 -18.49 -0.39
CA VAL A 46 -2.35 -18.31 -1.85
C VAL A 46 -3.48 -17.40 -2.33
N THR A 47 -4.68 -17.53 -1.75
CA THR A 47 -5.87 -16.80 -2.25
C THR A 47 -5.96 -15.38 -1.68
N PHE A 48 -5.48 -15.14 -0.47
CA PHE A 48 -5.61 -13.85 0.22
C PHE A 48 -4.29 -13.17 0.50
N VAL A 49 -3.33 -13.86 1.14
CA VAL A 49 -2.08 -13.21 1.60
C VAL A 49 -1.20 -12.85 0.42
N MET A 50 -1.06 -13.74 -0.55
CA MET A 50 -0.24 -13.51 -1.75
C MET A 50 -0.72 -12.32 -2.58
N PRO A 51 -2.02 -12.21 -2.97
CA PRO A 51 -2.51 -11.03 -3.69
C PRO A 51 -2.39 -9.73 -2.90
N ILE A 52 -2.63 -9.76 -1.59
CA ILE A 52 -2.45 -8.58 -0.73
C ILE A 52 -0.97 -8.16 -0.71
N GLY A 53 -0.05 -9.12 -0.56
CA GLY A 53 1.38 -8.86 -0.62
C GLY A 53 1.82 -8.26 -1.97
N ASP A 54 1.34 -8.82 -3.08
CA ASP A 54 1.61 -8.29 -4.43
C ASP A 54 1.08 -6.87 -4.60
N MET A 55 -0.12 -6.57 -4.12
CA MET A 55 -0.68 -5.21 -4.15
C MET A 55 0.16 -4.23 -3.32
N LEU A 56 0.64 -4.64 -2.15
CA LEU A 56 1.52 -3.82 -1.32
C LEU A 56 2.87 -3.55 -2.02
N LEU A 57 3.48 -4.55 -2.61
CA LEU A 57 4.73 -4.40 -3.36
C LEU A 57 4.54 -3.48 -4.58
N ARG A 58 3.48 -3.65 -5.35
CA ARG A 58 3.14 -2.78 -6.48
C ARG A 58 2.83 -1.34 -6.07
N SER A 59 2.39 -1.10 -4.84
CA SER A 59 2.14 0.25 -4.36
C SER A 59 3.42 1.08 -4.18
N VAL A 60 4.56 0.41 -4.03
CA VAL A 60 5.90 1.04 -3.91
C VAL A 60 6.59 1.19 -5.27
N ASP A 61 6.15 0.44 -6.27
CA ASP A 61 6.81 0.36 -7.58
C ASP A 61 6.35 1.52 -8.48
N ASP A 62 7.26 2.45 -8.75
CA ASP A 62 7.08 3.60 -9.64
C ASP A 62 7.71 3.41 -11.03
N SER A 63 8.18 2.20 -11.35
CA SER A 63 8.78 1.87 -12.64
C SER A 63 7.91 2.23 -13.85
N GLN A 64 6.58 2.21 -13.69
CA GLN A 64 5.64 2.65 -14.74
C GLN A 64 5.77 4.14 -15.07
N ILE A 65 6.12 5.01 -14.11
CA ILE A 65 6.33 6.43 -14.38
C ILE A 65 7.65 6.60 -15.12
N ASN A 66 8.69 5.93 -14.63
CA ASN A 66 10.03 5.97 -15.22
C ASN A 66 10.04 5.43 -16.67
N SER A 67 9.23 4.41 -16.97
CA SER A 67 9.10 3.89 -18.34
C SER A 67 8.41 4.85 -19.31
N VAL A 68 7.64 5.82 -18.81
CA VAL A 68 6.94 6.81 -19.65
C VAL A 68 7.80 8.05 -19.89
N PHE A 69 8.68 8.42 -18.95
CA PHE A 69 9.53 9.60 -18.99
C PHE A 69 11.01 9.25 -18.73
N PRO A 70 11.61 8.29 -19.48
CA PRO A 70 12.95 7.80 -19.16
C PRO A 70 14.02 8.89 -19.30
N ASN A 71 14.03 9.62 -20.43
CA ASN A 71 15.03 10.66 -20.67
C ASN A 71 14.87 11.85 -19.71
N THR A 72 13.63 12.24 -19.40
CA THR A 72 13.37 13.31 -18.43
C THR A 72 13.91 12.94 -17.05
N PHE A 73 13.75 11.70 -16.61
CA PHE A 73 14.26 11.26 -15.31
C PHE A 73 15.78 11.11 -15.30
N ASP A 74 16.38 10.65 -16.39
CA ASP A 74 17.83 10.57 -16.49
C ASP A 74 18.49 11.95 -16.43
N GLU A 75 17.99 12.91 -17.19
CA GLU A 75 18.46 14.31 -17.12
C GLU A 75 18.21 14.94 -15.75
N TYR A 76 17.07 14.62 -15.13
CA TYR A 76 16.76 15.12 -13.79
C TYR A 76 17.66 14.52 -12.69
N LYS A 77 18.07 13.25 -12.82
CA LYS A 77 19.03 12.61 -11.90
C LYS A 77 20.41 13.23 -11.98
N ASN A 78 20.83 13.62 -13.18
CA ASN A 78 22.13 14.21 -13.43
C ASN A 78 22.25 15.69 -12.98
N TRP A 79 21.10 16.31 -12.65
CA TRP A 79 21.07 17.68 -12.19
C TRP A 79 21.44 17.77 -10.70
N ASP A 80 22.46 18.60 -10.38
CA ASP A 80 22.86 18.90 -9.00
C ASP A 80 21.89 19.95 -8.41
N LYS A 81 21.08 19.50 -7.45
CA LYS A 81 19.86 20.18 -7.01
C LYS A 81 20.15 21.20 -5.92
N GLY A 82 20.08 22.48 -6.25
CA GLY A 82 19.82 23.53 -5.26
C GLY A 82 18.34 23.52 -4.83
N ALA A 83 18.07 23.73 -3.55
CA ALA A 83 16.69 23.62 -3.01
C ALA A 83 15.69 24.59 -3.66
N ASP A 84 16.13 25.73 -4.19
CA ASP A 84 15.30 26.79 -4.77
C ASP A 84 15.47 26.94 -6.29
N GLU A 85 16.19 26.04 -6.95
CA GLU A 85 16.47 26.16 -8.38
C GLU A 85 15.49 25.35 -9.23
N LEU A 86 15.15 25.90 -10.40
CA LEU A 86 14.40 25.19 -11.43
C LEU A 86 15.34 24.29 -12.22
N PRO A 87 14.85 23.14 -12.73
CA PRO A 87 15.63 22.27 -13.58
C PRO A 87 16.25 22.98 -14.78
N PRO A 88 17.37 22.46 -15.31
CA PRO A 88 18.00 22.99 -16.52
C PRO A 88 17.13 22.76 -17.75
N GLU A 89 17.45 23.44 -18.84
CA GLU A 89 16.73 23.43 -20.12
C GLU A 89 16.57 22.00 -20.68
N GLU A 90 17.56 21.14 -20.46
CA GLU A 90 17.62 19.75 -20.94
C GLU A 90 16.47 18.91 -20.39
N VAL A 91 16.11 19.10 -19.12
CA VAL A 91 14.97 18.40 -18.50
C VAL A 91 13.65 18.80 -19.16
N TYR A 92 13.44 20.09 -19.41
CA TYR A 92 12.24 20.57 -20.10
C TYR A 92 12.20 20.10 -21.55
N LYS A 93 13.36 20.06 -22.23
CA LYS A 93 13.49 19.54 -23.60
C LYS A 93 13.12 18.07 -23.69
N SER A 94 13.68 17.24 -22.82
CA SER A 94 13.37 15.80 -22.76
C SER A 94 11.88 15.57 -22.49
N LEU A 95 11.32 16.27 -21.51
CA LEU A 95 9.89 16.20 -21.19
C LEU A 95 9.01 16.67 -22.36
N PHE A 96 9.42 17.67 -23.12
CA PHE A 96 8.70 18.13 -24.31
C PHE A 96 8.56 17.03 -25.34
N PHE A 97 9.65 16.36 -25.70
CA PHE A 97 9.63 15.30 -26.69
C PHE A 97 8.88 14.06 -26.23
N GLU A 98 9.00 13.70 -24.95
CA GLU A 98 8.26 12.57 -24.38
C GLU A 98 6.75 12.83 -24.32
N LEU A 99 6.33 14.05 -24.02
CA LEU A 99 4.90 14.44 -24.06
C LEU A 99 4.37 14.57 -25.49
N ALA A 100 5.21 14.98 -26.44
CA ALA A 100 4.83 15.09 -27.86
C ALA A 100 4.58 13.71 -28.48
N ASN A 101 5.50 12.77 -28.26
CA ASN A 101 5.55 11.47 -28.93
C ASN A 101 4.94 10.33 -28.10
N GLY A 102 4.76 10.53 -26.79
CA GLY A 102 4.32 9.47 -25.87
C GLY A 102 2.88 9.01 -26.13
N ASP A 103 2.67 7.72 -25.85
CA ASP A 103 1.33 7.12 -25.93
C ASP A 103 0.40 7.72 -24.87
N LYS A 104 -0.75 8.23 -25.33
CA LYS A 104 -1.77 8.88 -24.49
C LYS A 104 -2.24 7.99 -23.32
N ARG A 105 -2.32 6.67 -23.53
CA ARG A 105 -2.78 5.72 -22.51
C ARG A 105 -1.72 5.51 -21.42
N GLN A 106 -0.46 5.37 -21.80
CA GLN A 106 0.66 5.21 -20.87
C GLN A 106 0.87 6.49 -20.06
N ILE A 107 0.92 7.66 -20.75
CA ILE A 107 0.95 8.96 -20.08
C ILE A 107 -0.21 9.07 -19.08
N GLY A 108 -1.44 8.69 -19.47
CA GLY A 108 -2.61 8.77 -18.60
C GLY A 108 -2.49 7.94 -17.33
N LYS A 109 -1.87 6.77 -17.39
CA LYS A 109 -1.58 5.93 -16.19
C LYS A 109 -0.54 6.57 -15.29
N ALA A 110 0.59 7.01 -15.85
CA ALA A 110 1.64 7.72 -15.13
C ALA A 110 1.08 8.96 -14.42
N LEU A 111 0.27 9.77 -15.12
CA LEU A 111 -0.36 10.95 -14.55
C LEU A 111 -1.30 10.65 -13.37
N THR A 112 -2.00 9.54 -13.41
CA THR A 112 -2.86 9.16 -12.29
C THR A 112 -2.00 8.88 -11.07
N ARG A 113 -0.90 8.17 -11.24
CA ARG A 113 0.05 7.85 -10.17
C ARG A 113 0.73 9.11 -9.63
N MET A 114 1.25 9.98 -10.51
CA MET A 114 1.84 11.27 -10.13
C MET A 114 0.86 12.16 -9.35
N ASN A 115 -0.42 12.12 -9.69
CA ASN A 115 -1.44 12.92 -9.02
C ASN A 115 -1.75 12.44 -7.59
N TYR A 116 -1.40 11.19 -7.24
CA TYR A 116 -1.43 10.72 -5.85
C TYR A 116 -0.28 11.32 -5.04
N ALA A 117 0.90 11.50 -5.64
CA ALA A 117 2.03 12.12 -4.95
C ALA A 117 1.75 13.59 -4.63
N LYS A 118 1.37 14.37 -5.63
CA LYS A 118 0.92 15.77 -5.47
C LYS A 118 -0.28 16.04 -6.37
N SER A 119 -1.35 16.53 -5.78
CA SER A 119 -2.56 16.90 -6.52
C SER A 119 -2.25 18.04 -7.49
N GLY A 120 -2.80 17.93 -8.70
CA GLY A 120 -2.61 18.94 -9.76
C GLY A 120 -1.76 18.45 -10.93
N TRP A 121 -0.89 17.45 -10.75
CA TRP A 121 -0.05 16.89 -11.82
C TRP A 121 -0.87 16.46 -13.04
N LYS A 122 -1.98 15.78 -12.82
CA LYS A 122 -2.84 15.30 -13.91
C LYS A 122 -3.38 16.42 -14.79
N SER A 123 -3.82 17.53 -14.19
CA SER A 123 -4.32 18.69 -14.93
C SER A 123 -3.19 19.46 -15.61
N LEU A 124 -2.07 19.64 -14.92
CA LEU A 124 -0.88 20.32 -15.40
C LEU A 124 -0.35 19.66 -16.67
N ILE A 125 0.01 18.36 -16.60
CA ILE A 125 0.58 17.64 -17.74
C ILE A 125 -0.43 17.48 -18.87
N LYS A 126 -1.71 17.23 -18.59
CA LYS A 126 -2.74 17.17 -19.66
C LYS A 126 -2.84 18.46 -20.45
N LYS A 127 -2.82 19.62 -19.76
CA LYS A 127 -2.84 20.94 -20.41
C LYS A 127 -1.57 21.12 -21.24
N THR A 128 -0.42 20.85 -20.65
CA THR A 128 0.89 20.96 -21.29
C THR A 128 0.99 20.07 -22.52
N THR A 129 0.61 18.79 -22.43
CA THR A 129 0.61 17.87 -23.58
C THR A 129 -0.27 18.37 -24.72
N ARG A 130 -1.43 18.97 -24.42
CA ARG A 130 -2.31 19.52 -25.45
C ARG A 130 -1.66 20.68 -26.19
N GLU A 131 -1.03 21.60 -25.48
CA GLU A 131 -0.37 22.76 -26.09
C GLU A 131 0.88 22.35 -26.84
N ILE A 132 1.70 21.44 -26.31
CA ILE A 132 2.88 20.88 -27.00
C ILE A 132 2.47 20.25 -28.34
N LYS A 133 1.42 19.41 -28.34
CA LYS A 133 0.92 18.80 -29.59
C LYS A 133 0.42 19.83 -30.63
N LYS A 134 -0.04 21.00 -30.18
CA LYS A 134 -0.38 22.10 -31.12
C LYS A 134 0.88 22.74 -31.69
N ILE A 135 1.91 22.99 -30.89
CA ILE A 135 3.20 23.55 -31.30
C ILE A 135 3.86 22.64 -32.34
N VAL A 136 3.93 21.33 -32.04
CA VAL A 136 4.51 20.33 -32.95
C VAL A 136 3.73 20.23 -34.26
N LYS A 137 2.38 20.32 -34.25
CA LYS A 137 1.55 20.32 -35.46
C LYS A 137 1.78 21.53 -36.34
N LYS A 138 2.19 22.68 -35.79
CA LYS A 138 2.53 23.88 -36.53
C LYS A 138 3.94 23.84 -37.13
N GLY A 139 4.77 22.85 -36.74
CA GLY A 139 6.16 22.75 -37.14
C GLY A 139 7.05 23.80 -36.47
N GLU A 140 6.59 24.41 -35.38
CA GLU A 140 7.34 25.41 -34.62
C GLU A 140 8.24 24.71 -33.57
N GLU A 141 9.54 25.04 -33.58
CA GLU A 141 10.42 24.63 -32.48
C GLU A 141 10.55 25.80 -31.49
N PRO A 142 10.39 25.53 -30.15
CA PRO A 142 10.55 26.57 -29.14
C PRO A 142 12.02 27.05 -29.06
N VAL A 143 12.21 28.35 -28.95
CA VAL A 143 13.54 28.95 -28.67
C VAL A 143 14.04 28.57 -27.28
N SER A 144 13.13 28.49 -26.30
CA SER A 144 13.36 27.96 -24.95
C SER A 144 12.21 27.05 -24.55
N TYR A 145 12.53 25.83 -24.17
CA TYR A 145 11.56 24.87 -23.68
C TYR A 145 11.06 25.26 -22.29
N LYS A 146 11.96 25.72 -21.40
CA LYS A 146 11.63 26.21 -20.06
C LYS A 146 10.60 27.33 -20.11
N ASP A 147 10.87 28.36 -20.89
CA ASP A 147 9.94 29.50 -21.02
C ASP A 147 8.60 29.09 -21.63
N THR A 148 8.63 28.15 -22.56
CA THR A 148 7.41 27.62 -23.19
C THR A 148 6.54 26.89 -22.17
N PHE A 149 7.14 26.05 -21.30
CA PHE A 149 6.42 25.37 -20.24
C PHE A 149 5.83 26.37 -19.23
N ILE A 150 6.58 27.37 -18.81
CA ILE A 150 6.14 28.40 -17.87
C ILE A 150 4.99 29.23 -18.48
N LYS A 151 5.06 29.56 -19.79
CA LYS A 151 3.97 30.23 -20.52
C LYS A 151 2.69 29.39 -20.58
N ILE A 152 2.82 28.08 -20.77
CA ILE A 152 1.67 27.16 -20.79
C ILE A 152 1.01 27.12 -19.41
N ASN A 153 1.81 27.03 -18.36
CA ASN A 153 1.32 27.04 -16.99
C ASN A 153 2.43 27.48 -16.01
N LYS A 154 2.12 28.49 -15.17
CA LYS A 154 3.03 29.04 -14.18
C LYS A 154 3.58 28.01 -13.19
N PHE A 155 2.88 26.91 -12.92
CA PHE A 155 3.33 25.85 -12.03
C PHE A 155 4.62 25.15 -12.49
N TRP A 156 5.00 25.25 -13.75
CA TRP A 156 6.29 24.77 -14.25
C TRP A 156 7.48 25.62 -13.78
N GLY A 157 7.21 26.85 -13.33
CA GLY A 157 8.17 27.73 -12.67
C GLY A 157 8.14 27.65 -11.14
N ASP A 158 7.42 26.71 -10.55
CA ASP A 158 7.31 26.52 -9.10
C ASP A 158 8.23 25.37 -8.67
N PRO A 159 9.29 25.64 -7.86
CA PRO A 159 10.22 24.62 -7.37
C PRO A 159 9.52 23.48 -6.61
N THR A 160 8.39 23.76 -5.92
CA THR A 160 7.66 22.75 -5.14
C THR A 160 7.08 21.61 -6.00
N TYR A 161 6.74 21.89 -7.26
CA TYR A 161 6.33 20.84 -8.21
C TYR A 161 7.52 19.97 -8.59
N TRP A 162 8.65 20.55 -8.86
CA TRP A 162 9.87 19.82 -9.22
C TRP A 162 10.39 18.99 -8.04
N TYR A 163 10.27 19.50 -6.84
CA TYR A 163 10.56 18.70 -5.65
C TYR A 163 9.69 17.43 -5.56
N SER A 164 8.37 17.57 -5.78
CA SER A 164 7.50 16.40 -5.83
C SER A 164 7.82 15.44 -6.99
N PHE A 165 8.37 15.96 -8.09
CA PHE A 165 8.87 15.16 -9.21
C PHE A 165 10.11 14.35 -8.80
N ASN A 166 11.00 14.94 -8.01
CA ASN A 166 12.18 14.26 -7.46
C ASN A 166 11.84 12.98 -6.68
N GLN A 167 10.75 13.00 -5.92
CA GLN A 167 10.34 11.84 -5.13
C GLN A 167 9.91 10.65 -6.00
N MET A 168 9.57 10.89 -7.27
CA MET A 168 9.12 9.88 -8.23
C MET A 168 10.25 9.41 -9.18
N VAL A 169 11.43 10.02 -9.11
CA VAL A 169 12.60 9.68 -9.94
C VAL A 169 13.15 8.29 -9.63
N ASN A 170 12.99 7.82 -8.40
CA ASN A 170 13.39 6.48 -8.01
C ASN A 170 12.29 5.47 -8.36
N ASP A 171 12.70 4.25 -8.76
CA ASP A 171 11.78 3.16 -9.08
C ASP A 171 10.92 2.72 -7.90
N ARG A 172 11.27 3.12 -6.69
CA ARG A 172 10.54 2.81 -5.46
C ARG A 172 10.29 4.06 -4.64
N SER A 173 9.03 4.27 -4.26
CA SER A 173 8.61 5.39 -3.42
C SER A 173 7.72 4.92 -2.28
N SER A 174 7.98 5.45 -1.09
CA SER A 174 7.14 5.21 0.10
C SER A 174 5.99 6.23 0.24
N ILE A 175 5.84 7.17 -0.70
CA ILE A 175 4.90 8.28 -0.63
C ILE A 175 3.45 7.82 -0.43
N TYR A 176 3.08 6.66 -1.02
CA TYR A 176 1.73 6.12 -0.92
C TYR A 176 1.41 5.58 0.47
N TYR A 177 2.40 5.00 1.16
CA TYR A 177 2.23 4.57 2.56
C TYR A 177 2.05 5.76 3.49
N TRP A 178 2.85 6.82 3.30
CA TRP A 178 2.70 8.05 4.06
C TRP A 178 1.37 8.73 3.79
N ASN A 179 0.92 8.77 2.52
CA ASN A 179 -0.39 9.29 2.16
C ASN A 179 -1.54 8.50 2.81
N ALA A 180 -1.43 7.18 2.93
CA ALA A 180 -2.42 6.34 3.62
C ALA A 180 -2.48 6.63 5.13
N LEU A 181 -1.44 7.23 5.70
CA LEU A 181 -1.36 7.71 7.08
C LEU A 181 -1.66 9.21 7.22
N ASP A 182 -2.29 9.84 6.22
CA ASP A 182 -2.55 11.28 6.14
C ASP A 182 -1.27 12.14 6.30
N ARG A 183 -0.12 11.61 5.83
CA ARG A 183 1.16 12.30 5.82
C ARG A 183 1.64 12.53 4.39
N THR A 184 2.49 13.53 4.21
CA THR A 184 3.16 13.86 2.95
C THR A 184 4.59 14.29 3.24
N PHE A 185 5.38 14.48 2.18
CA PHE A 185 6.71 15.05 2.33
C PHE A 185 6.64 16.56 2.13
N ASP A 186 7.39 17.31 2.93
CA ASP A 186 7.61 18.75 2.78
C ASP A 186 8.74 19.02 1.77
N GLU A 187 9.02 20.31 1.53
CA GLU A 187 10.08 20.77 0.61
C GLU A 187 11.48 20.30 1.05
N ASP A 188 11.70 20.15 2.34
CA ASP A 188 12.94 19.64 2.94
C ASP A 188 13.04 18.09 2.94
N GLY A 189 12.02 17.36 2.48
CA GLY A 189 11.97 15.90 2.50
C GLY A 189 11.50 15.29 3.80
N ASP A 190 11.06 16.10 4.74
CA ASP A 190 10.54 15.65 6.02
C ASP A 190 9.09 15.18 5.91
N VAL A 191 8.74 14.17 6.73
CA VAL A 191 7.39 13.61 6.76
C VAL A 191 6.49 14.47 7.63
N VAL A 192 5.64 15.28 6.99
CA VAL A 192 4.69 16.18 7.64
C VAL A 192 3.25 15.71 7.48
N LEU A 193 2.35 16.24 8.31
CA LEU A 193 0.92 15.97 8.17
C LEU A 193 0.37 16.67 6.92
N GLN A 194 -0.50 15.98 6.18
CA GLN A 194 -1.21 16.60 5.04
C GLN A 194 -2.11 17.75 5.49
N ASP A 195 -2.48 18.60 4.54
CA ASP A 195 -3.48 19.66 4.75
C ASP A 195 -4.77 19.09 5.33
N GLU A 196 -5.42 19.84 6.20
CA GLU A 196 -6.62 19.39 6.91
C GLU A 196 -7.74 18.89 5.98
N LYS A 197 -7.88 19.51 4.81
CA LYS A 197 -8.84 19.11 3.78
C LYS A 197 -8.57 17.74 3.16
N ARG A 198 -7.37 17.24 3.28
CA ARG A 198 -6.91 15.95 2.72
C ARG A 198 -6.81 14.85 3.76
N ARG A 199 -6.84 15.17 5.05
CA ARG A 199 -6.78 14.21 6.15
C ARG A 199 -8.08 13.44 6.28
N MET A 200 -8.26 12.41 5.47
CA MET A 200 -9.48 11.60 5.49
C MET A 200 -9.22 10.12 5.83
N TYR A 201 -8.00 9.62 5.62
CA TYR A 201 -7.72 8.19 5.71
C TYR A 201 -7.77 7.69 7.15
N ILE A 202 -7.04 8.30 8.07
CA ILE A 202 -7.02 7.89 9.50
C ILE A 202 -8.42 8.04 10.11
N LYS A 203 -9.12 9.14 9.81
CA LYS A 203 -10.49 9.37 10.30
C LYS A 203 -11.45 8.27 9.81
N THR A 204 -11.35 7.89 8.53
CA THR A 204 -12.17 6.85 7.95
C THR A 204 -11.83 5.47 8.54
N TRP A 205 -10.55 5.17 8.72
CA TRP A 205 -10.10 3.93 9.36
C TRP A 205 -10.63 3.79 10.78
N LEU A 206 -10.47 4.82 11.60
CA LEU A 206 -10.99 4.84 12.97
C LEU A 206 -12.51 4.69 13.02
N ARG A 207 -13.22 5.34 12.08
CA ARG A 207 -14.68 5.19 11.96
C ARG A 207 -15.06 3.75 11.64
N THR A 208 -14.43 3.14 10.64
CA THR A 208 -14.69 1.76 10.25
C THR A 208 -14.41 0.79 11.40
N PHE A 209 -13.27 0.97 12.07
CA PHE A 209 -12.91 0.16 13.24
C PHE A 209 -13.94 0.28 14.36
N LYS A 210 -14.36 1.50 14.71
CA LYS A 210 -15.41 1.74 15.72
C LYS A 210 -16.72 1.03 15.35
N VAL A 211 -17.17 1.19 14.10
CA VAL A 211 -18.40 0.53 13.63
C VAL A 211 -18.27 -0.99 13.72
N SER A 212 -17.14 -1.57 13.32
CA SER A 212 -16.90 -3.01 13.41
C SER A 212 -16.95 -3.51 14.85
N VAL A 213 -16.35 -2.77 15.79
CA VAL A 213 -16.38 -3.11 17.22
C VAL A 213 -17.82 -3.05 17.76
N TYR A 214 -18.57 -2.00 17.43
CA TYR A 214 -19.98 -1.90 17.87
C TYR A 214 -20.81 -3.03 17.30
N VAL A 215 -20.71 -3.32 16.01
CA VAL A 215 -21.45 -4.45 15.39
C VAL A 215 -21.09 -5.77 16.07
N THR A 216 -19.81 -6.02 16.33
CA THR A 216 -19.35 -7.25 17.00
C THR A 216 -19.94 -7.35 18.42
N ILE A 217 -19.93 -6.27 19.18
CA ILE A 217 -20.49 -6.24 20.54
C ILE A 217 -22.00 -6.51 20.49
N PHE A 218 -22.74 -5.85 19.58
CA PHE A 218 -24.18 -6.09 19.41
C PHE A 218 -24.47 -7.52 18.98
N CYS A 219 -23.70 -8.08 18.04
CA CYS A 219 -23.84 -9.47 17.64
C CYS A 219 -23.59 -10.44 18.81
N LEU A 220 -22.62 -10.17 19.68
CA LEU A 220 -22.37 -10.97 20.86
C LEU A 220 -23.49 -10.85 21.89
N ILE A 221 -23.98 -9.64 22.17
CA ILE A 221 -25.06 -9.39 23.13
C ILE A 221 -26.34 -10.09 22.71
N LEU A 222 -26.66 -10.07 21.40
CA LEU A 222 -27.87 -10.73 20.87
C LEU A 222 -27.66 -12.21 20.64
N GLY A 223 -26.52 -12.61 20.09
CA GLY A 223 -26.24 -13.99 19.72
C GLY A 223 -25.99 -14.90 20.91
N PHE A 224 -25.31 -14.42 21.96
CA PHE A 224 -25.00 -15.23 23.13
C PHE A 224 -26.27 -15.72 23.87
N PRO A 225 -27.25 -14.88 24.20
CA PRO A 225 -28.51 -15.35 24.82
C PRO A 225 -29.28 -16.34 23.94
N VAL A 226 -29.32 -16.07 22.65
CA VAL A 226 -30.02 -16.98 21.69
C VAL A 226 -29.31 -18.34 21.63
N ALA A 227 -27.97 -18.33 21.51
CA ALA A 227 -27.19 -19.57 21.52
C ALA A 227 -27.32 -20.34 22.84
N HIS A 228 -27.32 -19.65 23.97
CA HIS A 228 -27.49 -20.24 25.30
C HIS A 228 -28.91 -20.86 25.44
N LEU A 229 -29.93 -20.15 24.97
CA LEU A 229 -31.31 -20.62 24.98
C LEU A 229 -31.48 -21.89 24.11
N LEU A 230 -30.91 -21.87 22.89
CA LEU A 230 -30.92 -23.04 22.00
C LEU A 230 -30.20 -24.25 22.60
N ALA A 231 -29.12 -24.05 23.34
CA ALA A 231 -28.35 -25.13 23.94
C ALA A 231 -29.06 -25.78 25.15
N ASN A 232 -29.90 -25.03 25.87
CA ASN A 232 -30.57 -25.49 27.10
C ASN A 232 -32.03 -25.92 26.88
N LEU A 233 -32.64 -25.68 25.70
CA LEU A 233 -34.00 -26.09 25.41
C LEU A 233 -34.09 -27.57 25.00
N PRO A 234 -35.21 -28.24 25.30
CA PRO A 234 -35.49 -29.57 24.77
C PRO A 234 -35.40 -29.59 23.23
N LEU A 235 -34.85 -30.67 22.67
CA LEU A 235 -34.57 -30.85 21.22
C LEU A 235 -35.74 -30.44 20.31
N ARG A 236 -36.98 -30.66 20.74
CA ARG A 236 -38.18 -30.35 19.96
C ARG A 236 -38.36 -28.86 19.71
N TYR A 237 -38.10 -28.01 20.72
CA TYR A 237 -38.21 -26.58 20.63
C TYR A 237 -36.93 -25.96 20.05
N SER A 238 -35.77 -26.53 20.37
CA SER A 238 -34.49 -26.10 19.84
C SER A 238 -34.42 -26.22 18.32
N ASN A 239 -34.89 -27.34 17.75
CA ASN A 239 -34.90 -27.53 16.31
C ASN A 239 -35.82 -26.52 15.59
N LEU A 240 -36.98 -26.21 16.17
CA LEU A 240 -37.91 -25.23 15.58
C LEU A 240 -37.33 -23.81 15.60
N LEU A 241 -36.72 -23.40 16.72
CA LEU A 241 -36.02 -22.13 16.85
C LEU A 241 -34.79 -22.06 15.95
N MET A 242 -34.05 -23.17 15.75
CA MET A 242 -32.88 -23.20 14.86
C MET A 242 -33.30 -22.94 13.41
N ILE A 243 -34.43 -23.47 12.95
CA ILE A 243 -34.95 -23.17 11.62
C ILE A 243 -35.24 -21.68 11.48
N PHE A 244 -35.80 -21.05 12.53
CA PHE A 244 -36.16 -19.64 12.51
C PHE A 244 -34.91 -18.72 12.52
N VAL A 245 -33.82 -19.13 13.18
CA VAL A 245 -32.56 -18.39 13.23
C VAL A 245 -31.74 -18.52 11.95
N LEU A 246 -31.91 -19.65 11.21
CA LEU A 246 -31.21 -19.92 9.97
C LEU A 246 -31.89 -19.35 8.71
N LEU A 247 -33.15 -18.94 8.82
CA LEU A 247 -33.96 -18.38 7.75
C LEU A 247 -33.85 -16.86 7.69
#